data_a97b662b52fac429b3260c44d24982d7
#
_entry.id   a97b662b52fac429b3260c44d24982d7
#
_cell.length_a   1.000
_cell.length_b   1.000
_cell.length_c   1.000
_cell.angle_alpha   90.00
_cell.angle_beta   90.00
_cell.angle_gamma   90.00
#
_symmetry.space_group_name_H-M   'P 1'
#
loop_
_entity.id
_entity.type
_entity.pdbx_description
1 polymer ?
#
loop_
_entity_poly.entity_id
_entity_poly.type
_entity_poly.pdbx_seq_one_letter_code
_entity_poly.pdbx_strand_id
1 'polypeptide(L)'
;QSLQLIYKKLIDNEVDSRYADEIIGEIENSLKKESNIDSILSAVYQKIILKLGKPRAITLSDKAKVVFFIGPTGVGKTTTIAKIASSFKLEHEAKVAFITADTYRIAAVEQLNTYASIIDCPVSVVYSVEDMDKSLTDYKDYDLILIDTAGRSHKADDQMDELKSFIEQVVQRKDEFDFESYLTLSVTTKYKDLKSIA
;
A
#
# COMPACT_ATOMS: atom_id res chain seq x y z
N GLN A 1 -15.43 7.83 -33.97
CA GLN A 1 -14.01 8.31 -34.01
C GLN A 1 -13.49 8.67 -32.63
N SER A 2 -14.24 9.46 -31.83
CA SER A 2 -13.76 9.89 -30.47
C SER A 2 -13.54 8.72 -29.51
N LEU A 3 -14.46 7.76 -29.44
CA LEU A 3 -14.32 6.57 -28.59
C LEU A 3 -13.13 5.71 -28.98
N GLN A 4 -12.89 5.54 -30.31
CA GLN A 4 -11.72 4.80 -30.79
C GLN A 4 -10.39 5.48 -30.39
N LEU A 5 -10.35 6.82 -30.40
CA LEU A 5 -9.17 7.56 -29.97
C LEU A 5 -8.92 7.37 -28.47
N ILE A 6 -9.99 7.41 -27.66
CA ILE A 6 -9.89 7.18 -26.22
C ILE A 6 -9.50 5.73 -25.91
N TYR A 7 -10.10 4.75 -26.61
CA TYR A 7 -9.70 3.35 -26.48
C TYR A 7 -8.20 3.18 -26.75
N LYS A 8 -7.72 3.75 -27.85
CA LYS A 8 -6.29 3.72 -28.19
C LYS A 8 -5.44 4.34 -27.07
N LYS A 9 -5.88 5.47 -26.49
CA LYS A 9 -5.18 6.10 -25.37
C LYS A 9 -5.13 5.23 -24.12
N LEU A 10 -6.19 4.48 -23.82
CA LEU A 10 -6.20 3.51 -22.72
C LEU A 10 -5.15 2.41 -22.96
N ILE A 11 -5.12 1.84 -24.17
CA ILE A 11 -4.15 0.80 -24.55
C ILE A 11 -2.72 1.35 -24.57
N ASP A 12 -2.50 2.55 -25.10
CA ASP A 12 -1.17 3.21 -25.12
C ASP A 12 -0.64 3.48 -23.69
N ASN A 13 -1.54 3.61 -22.71
CA ASN A 13 -1.22 3.72 -21.28
C ASN A 13 -1.24 2.38 -20.54
N GLU A 14 -1.11 1.28 -21.26
CA GLU A 14 -1.00 -0.10 -20.73
C GLU A 14 -2.24 -0.57 -19.95
N VAL A 15 -3.42 0.02 -20.16
CA VAL A 15 -4.67 -0.52 -19.64
C VAL A 15 -4.94 -1.84 -20.37
N ASP A 16 -5.19 -2.91 -19.61
CA ASP A 16 -5.52 -4.23 -20.17
C ASP A 16 -6.76 -4.10 -21.08
N SER A 17 -6.68 -4.70 -22.29
CA SER A 17 -7.73 -4.59 -23.31
C SER A 17 -9.12 -4.96 -22.77
N ARG A 18 -9.21 -5.95 -21.90
CA ARG A 18 -10.47 -6.35 -21.26
C ARG A 18 -11.13 -5.20 -20.49
N TYR A 19 -10.35 -4.41 -19.73
CA TYR A 19 -10.89 -3.25 -19.02
C TYR A 19 -11.19 -2.09 -19.97
N ALA A 20 -10.38 -1.89 -21.00
CA ALA A 20 -10.63 -0.87 -22.01
C ALA A 20 -11.92 -1.18 -22.80
N ASP A 21 -12.13 -2.43 -23.22
CA ASP A 21 -13.34 -2.89 -23.90
C ASP A 21 -14.58 -2.71 -23.03
N GLU A 22 -14.49 -3.08 -21.76
CA GLU A 22 -15.58 -2.94 -20.79
C GLU A 22 -15.97 -1.47 -20.58
N ILE A 23 -14.98 -0.58 -20.35
CA ILE A 23 -15.22 0.87 -20.16
C ILE A 23 -15.87 1.47 -21.41
N ILE A 24 -15.34 1.19 -22.59
CA ILE A 24 -15.84 1.77 -23.85
C ILE A 24 -17.22 1.19 -24.18
N GLY A 25 -17.44 -0.12 -24.03
CA GLY A 25 -18.73 -0.75 -24.29
C GLY A 25 -19.85 -0.23 -23.40
N GLU A 26 -19.59 0.00 -22.11
CA GLU A 26 -20.57 0.60 -21.19
C GLU A 26 -20.92 2.04 -21.59
N ILE A 27 -19.94 2.80 -22.12
CA ILE A 27 -20.14 4.18 -22.53
C ILE A 27 -20.90 4.24 -23.85
N GLU A 28 -20.58 3.39 -24.85
CA GLU A 28 -21.31 3.32 -26.11
C GLU A 28 -22.81 3.10 -25.89
N ASN A 29 -23.16 2.25 -24.93
CA ASN A 29 -24.56 1.97 -24.58
C ASN A 29 -25.28 3.13 -23.88
N SER A 30 -24.54 4.04 -23.25
CA SER A 30 -25.10 5.15 -22.45
C SER A 30 -25.10 6.50 -23.16
N LEU A 31 -24.30 6.67 -24.22
CA LEU A 31 -24.17 7.94 -24.94
C LEU A 31 -25.30 8.17 -25.94
N LYS A 32 -25.78 9.42 -26.01
CA LYS A 32 -26.65 9.90 -27.08
C LYS A 32 -25.82 10.15 -28.34
N LYS A 33 -26.40 9.99 -29.53
CA LYS A 33 -25.72 10.14 -30.85
C LYS A 33 -25.00 11.48 -31.08
N GLU A 34 -25.31 12.51 -30.29
CA GLU A 34 -24.77 13.88 -30.40
C GLU A 34 -23.87 14.29 -29.23
N SER A 35 -23.32 13.33 -28.46
CA SER A 35 -22.45 13.64 -27.33
C SER A 35 -21.14 14.27 -27.81
N ASN A 36 -20.77 15.41 -27.24
CA ASN A 36 -19.50 16.08 -27.51
C ASN A 36 -18.35 15.32 -26.83
N ILE A 37 -17.12 15.64 -27.19
CA ILE A 37 -15.91 14.96 -26.71
C ILE A 37 -15.74 15.10 -25.19
N ASP A 38 -16.12 16.25 -24.62
CA ASP A 38 -16.00 16.51 -23.16
C ASP A 38 -16.95 15.62 -22.35
N SER A 39 -18.16 15.41 -22.86
CA SER A 39 -19.13 14.48 -22.25
C SER A 39 -18.62 13.04 -22.28
N ILE A 40 -17.97 12.65 -23.38
CA ILE A 40 -17.38 11.31 -23.52
C ILE A 40 -16.20 11.13 -22.52
N LEU A 41 -15.30 12.11 -22.45
CA LEU A 41 -14.18 12.08 -21.50
C LEU A 41 -14.65 12.03 -20.04
N SER A 42 -15.67 12.84 -19.71
CA SER A 42 -16.27 12.81 -18.36
C SER A 42 -16.87 11.45 -18.02
N ALA A 43 -17.57 10.81 -18.97
CA ALA A 43 -18.13 9.48 -18.78
C ALA A 43 -17.03 8.42 -18.59
N VAL A 44 -15.95 8.47 -19.39
CA VAL A 44 -14.78 7.57 -19.25
C VAL A 44 -14.14 7.75 -17.87
N TYR A 45 -13.92 8.99 -17.46
CA TYR A 45 -13.34 9.32 -16.14
C TYR A 45 -14.18 8.76 -15.00
N GLN A 46 -15.50 8.97 -15.05
CA GLN A 46 -16.43 8.43 -14.05
C GLN A 46 -16.38 6.90 -14.00
N LYS A 47 -16.33 6.23 -15.16
CA LYS A 47 -16.23 4.76 -15.21
C LYS A 47 -14.94 4.24 -14.61
N ILE A 48 -13.80 4.90 -14.89
CA ILE A 48 -12.51 4.55 -14.26
C ILE A 48 -12.59 4.68 -12.73
N ILE A 49 -13.13 5.79 -12.23
CA ILE A 49 -13.30 6.02 -10.79
C ILE A 49 -14.19 4.95 -10.15
N LEU A 50 -15.30 4.61 -10.79
CA LEU A 50 -16.22 3.58 -10.30
C LEU A 50 -15.56 2.20 -10.25
N LYS A 51 -14.72 1.87 -11.24
CA LYS A 51 -13.96 0.60 -11.26
C LYS A 51 -12.87 0.55 -10.20
N LEU A 52 -12.21 1.67 -9.91
CA LEU A 52 -11.24 1.76 -8.81
C LEU A 52 -11.90 1.58 -7.43
N GLY A 53 -13.18 1.90 -7.33
CA GLY A 53 -13.94 1.81 -6.08
C GLY A 53 -13.58 2.89 -5.08
N LYS A 54 -14.03 2.71 -3.84
CA LYS A 54 -13.73 3.64 -2.74
C LYS A 54 -12.36 3.31 -2.15
N PRO A 55 -11.49 4.32 -1.91
CA PRO A 55 -10.25 4.10 -1.20
C PRO A 55 -10.55 3.60 0.23
N ARG A 56 -9.73 2.66 0.69
CA ARG A 56 -9.76 2.19 2.08
C ARG A 56 -8.70 2.94 2.86
N ALA A 57 -9.09 3.54 3.97
CA ALA A 57 -8.18 4.15 4.92
C ALA A 57 -7.88 3.15 6.05
N ILE A 58 -6.72 3.31 6.69
CA ILE A 58 -6.43 2.65 7.96
C ILE A 58 -7.41 3.22 9.00
N THR A 59 -8.11 2.34 9.70
CA THR A 59 -9.02 2.72 10.79
C THR A 59 -8.56 2.08 12.08
N LEU A 60 -8.53 2.86 13.15
CA LEU A 60 -8.22 2.35 14.49
C LEU A 60 -9.47 1.71 15.10
N SER A 61 -9.25 0.79 16.00
CA SER A 61 -10.27 0.08 16.78
C SER A 61 -9.86 0.04 18.26
N ASP A 62 -10.56 -0.73 19.08
CA ASP A 62 -10.21 -0.94 20.49
C ASP A 62 -8.94 -1.79 20.66
N LYS A 63 -8.46 -2.43 19.60
CA LYS A 63 -7.21 -3.21 19.61
C LYS A 63 -6.12 -2.44 18.89
N ALA A 64 -4.88 -2.67 19.28
CA ALA A 64 -3.73 -2.18 18.54
C ALA A 64 -3.78 -2.66 17.09
N LYS A 65 -3.68 -1.74 16.14
CA LYS A 65 -3.68 -2.02 14.71
C LYS A 65 -2.25 -2.24 14.21
N VAL A 66 -1.96 -3.42 13.69
CA VAL A 66 -0.67 -3.75 13.06
C VAL A 66 -0.81 -3.69 11.54
N VAL A 67 0.03 -2.88 10.89
CA VAL A 67 -0.04 -2.65 9.45
C VAL A 67 1.31 -2.92 8.80
N PHE A 68 1.36 -3.91 7.92
CA PHE A 68 2.54 -4.19 7.10
C PHE A 68 2.53 -3.39 5.80
N PHE A 69 3.68 -2.82 5.43
CA PHE A 69 3.90 -2.23 4.12
C PHE A 69 4.85 -3.11 3.33
N ILE A 70 4.33 -3.72 2.28
CA ILE A 70 5.02 -4.69 1.43
C ILE A 70 5.22 -4.06 0.04
N GLY A 71 6.26 -4.44 -0.68
CA GLY A 71 6.46 -3.98 -2.06
C GLY A 71 7.92 -3.85 -2.44
N PRO A 72 8.22 -3.55 -3.72
CA PRO A 72 9.58 -3.47 -4.24
C PRO A 72 10.44 -2.42 -3.55
N THR A 73 11.75 -2.49 -3.79
CA THR A 73 12.69 -1.45 -3.35
C THR A 73 12.41 -0.15 -4.10
N GLY A 74 12.51 0.98 -3.39
CA GLY A 74 12.44 2.32 -3.98
C GLY A 74 11.03 2.83 -4.32
N VAL A 75 9.96 2.09 -4.00
CA VAL A 75 8.58 2.54 -4.23
C VAL A 75 8.07 3.55 -3.19
N GLY A 76 8.85 3.82 -2.14
CA GLY A 76 8.53 4.80 -1.12
C GLY A 76 7.81 4.25 0.11
N LYS A 77 7.99 2.96 0.48
CA LYS A 77 7.40 2.36 1.68
C LYS A 77 7.71 3.16 2.95
N THR A 78 8.98 3.29 3.30
CA THR A 78 9.46 3.99 4.50
C THR A 78 8.94 5.42 4.58
N THR A 79 8.96 6.16 3.46
CA THR A 79 8.46 7.54 3.42
C THR A 79 6.94 7.63 3.55
N THR A 80 6.20 6.64 3.03
CA THR A 80 4.74 6.56 3.16
C THR A 80 4.36 6.25 4.60
N ILE A 81 5.04 5.29 5.23
CA ILE A 81 4.86 4.91 6.63
C ILE A 81 5.06 6.13 7.54
N ALA A 82 6.13 6.90 7.33
CA ALA A 82 6.41 8.11 8.12
C ALA A 82 5.30 9.17 8.00
N LYS A 83 4.74 9.37 6.78
CA LYS A 83 3.62 10.31 6.57
C LYS A 83 2.35 9.84 7.26
N ILE A 84 2.04 8.54 7.17
CA ILE A 84 0.88 7.95 7.84
C ILE A 84 1.01 8.10 9.36
N ALA A 85 2.18 7.76 9.91
CA ALA A 85 2.43 7.92 11.35
C ALA A 85 2.25 9.37 11.80
N SER A 86 2.79 10.33 11.03
CA SER A 86 2.63 11.76 11.32
C SER A 86 1.17 12.19 11.34
N SER A 87 0.37 11.76 10.36
CA SER A 87 -1.06 12.08 10.30
C SER A 87 -1.80 11.49 11.53
N PHE A 88 -1.57 10.21 11.85
CA PHE A 88 -2.24 9.58 12.99
C PHE A 88 -1.82 10.22 14.32
N LYS A 89 -0.56 10.55 14.49
CA LYS A 89 -0.08 11.19 15.72
C LYS A 89 -0.58 12.62 15.88
N LEU A 90 -0.59 13.42 14.82
CA LEU A 90 -0.93 14.84 14.87
C LEU A 90 -2.43 15.11 14.76
N GLU A 91 -3.16 14.33 13.96
CA GLU A 91 -4.57 14.58 13.68
C GLU A 91 -5.49 13.73 14.56
N HIS A 92 -5.03 12.55 15.01
CA HIS A 92 -5.82 11.60 15.80
C HIS A 92 -5.29 11.40 17.22
N GLU A 93 -4.17 12.07 17.59
CA GLU A 93 -3.50 11.93 18.90
C GLU A 93 -3.16 10.46 19.23
N ALA A 94 -3.01 9.62 18.20
CA ALA A 94 -2.77 8.19 18.36
C ALA A 94 -1.35 7.89 18.85
N LYS A 95 -1.21 6.86 19.68
CA LYS A 95 0.09 6.29 20.04
C LYS A 95 0.57 5.41 18.89
N VAL A 96 1.61 5.88 18.19
CA VAL A 96 2.18 5.19 17.03
C VAL A 96 3.56 4.66 17.32
N ALA A 97 3.83 3.41 16.93
CA ALA A 97 5.15 2.80 16.99
C ALA A 97 5.56 2.26 15.61
N PHE A 98 6.87 2.16 15.40
CA PHE A 98 7.44 1.56 14.21
C PHE A 98 8.14 0.26 14.53
N ILE A 99 8.01 -0.70 13.61
CA ILE A 99 8.86 -1.88 13.54
C ILE A 99 9.49 -1.91 12.15
N THR A 100 10.79 -2.12 12.04
CA THR A 100 11.44 -2.33 10.75
C THR A 100 12.10 -3.70 10.68
N ALA A 101 11.77 -4.40 9.59
CA ALA A 101 12.41 -5.64 9.16
C ALA A 101 13.32 -5.40 7.92
N ASP A 102 13.54 -4.13 7.49
CA ASP A 102 14.49 -3.78 6.41
C ASP A 102 15.92 -3.66 6.97
N THR A 103 16.42 -4.76 7.52
CA THR A 103 17.74 -4.85 8.15
C THR A 103 18.89 -4.95 7.16
N TYR A 104 18.60 -5.30 5.91
CA TYR A 104 19.60 -5.40 4.83
C TYR A 104 20.10 -4.02 4.38
N ARG A 105 19.35 -2.96 4.63
CA ARG A 105 19.65 -1.61 4.21
C ARG A 105 19.84 -0.70 5.42
N ILE A 106 21.08 -0.59 5.89
CA ILE A 106 21.43 0.26 7.05
C ILE A 106 20.84 1.67 6.91
N ALA A 107 20.96 2.27 5.73
CA ALA A 107 20.41 3.59 5.45
C ALA A 107 18.87 3.67 5.58
N ALA A 108 18.14 2.57 5.37
CA ALA A 108 16.68 2.56 5.55
C ALA A 108 16.30 2.61 7.03
N VAL A 109 17.02 1.88 7.87
CA VAL A 109 16.84 1.92 9.34
C VAL A 109 17.15 3.31 9.88
N GLU A 110 18.26 3.92 9.45
CA GLU A 110 18.64 5.29 9.84
C GLU A 110 17.60 6.32 9.39
N GLN A 111 17.08 6.17 8.17
CA GLN A 111 16.03 7.04 7.64
C GLN A 111 14.75 6.93 8.46
N LEU A 112 14.31 5.72 8.80
CA LEU A 112 13.12 5.52 9.62
C LEU A 112 13.32 6.10 11.03
N ASN A 113 14.48 5.87 11.65
CA ASN A 113 14.82 6.45 12.95
C ASN A 113 14.79 7.98 12.92
N THR A 114 15.26 8.60 11.83
CA THR A 114 15.20 10.07 11.65
C THR A 114 13.74 10.55 11.64
N TYR A 115 12.88 9.93 10.86
CA TYR A 115 11.46 10.29 10.84
C TYR A 115 10.78 10.06 12.19
N ALA A 116 11.04 8.92 12.81
CA ALA A 116 10.48 8.57 14.11
C ALA A 116 10.88 9.57 15.20
N SER A 117 12.13 10.02 15.21
CA SER A 117 12.62 11.03 16.15
C SER A 117 11.93 12.39 15.98
N ILE A 118 11.61 12.79 14.72
CA ILE A 118 10.93 14.07 14.45
C ILE A 118 9.51 14.06 15.04
N ILE A 119 8.81 12.91 14.96
CA ILE A 119 7.44 12.79 15.45
C ILE A 119 7.35 12.13 16.83
N ASP A 120 8.49 11.91 17.49
CA ASP A 120 8.57 11.27 18.80
C ASP A 120 7.81 9.94 18.88
N CYS A 121 8.19 8.99 18.02
CA CYS A 121 7.67 7.63 17.98
C CYS A 121 8.81 6.63 18.21
N PRO A 122 8.58 5.54 18.97
CA PRO A 122 9.59 4.51 19.15
C PRO A 122 9.76 3.67 17.88
N VAL A 123 10.95 3.11 17.72
CA VAL A 123 11.30 2.20 16.62
C VAL A 123 11.92 0.94 17.20
N SER A 124 11.44 -0.23 16.77
CA SER A 124 12.09 -1.53 16.98
C SER A 124 12.65 -2.05 15.66
N VAL A 125 13.87 -2.56 15.70
CA VAL A 125 14.49 -3.27 14.58
C VAL A 125 14.39 -4.76 14.86
N VAL A 126 13.84 -5.54 13.93
CA VAL A 126 13.60 -6.96 14.10
C VAL A 126 14.40 -7.76 13.10
N TYR A 127 15.09 -8.78 13.59
CA TYR A 127 15.93 -9.69 12.82
C TYR A 127 15.37 -11.12 12.82
N SER A 128 14.42 -11.42 13.70
CA SER A 128 13.84 -12.75 13.87
C SER A 128 12.36 -12.67 14.27
N VAL A 129 11.69 -13.82 14.24
CA VAL A 129 10.29 -13.95 14.71
C VAL A 129 10.18 -13.65 16.19
N GLU A 130 11.20 -14.01 16.99
CA GLU A 130 11.28 -13.72 18.42
C GLU A 130 11.39 -12.23 18.69
N ASP A 131 12.17 -11.48 17.88
CA ASP A 131 12.26 -10.03 17.99
C ASP A 131 10.92 -9.37 17.62
N MET A 132 10.21 -9.90 16.61
CA MET A 132 8.88 -9.45 16.24
C MET A 132 7.89 -9.65 17.38
N ASP A 133 7.85 -10.83 17.98
CA ASP A 133 6.95 -11.14 19.10
C ASP A 133 7.21 -10.24 20.31
N LYS A 134 8.49 -10.02 20.64
CA LYS A 134 8.88 -9.08 21.69
C LYS A 134 8.42 -7.66 21.38
N SER A 135 8.67 -7.17 20.16
CA SER A 135 8.27 -5.83 19.75
C SER A 135 6.75 -5.63 19.79
N LEU A 136 5.98 -6.62 19.36
CA LEU A 136 4.52 -6.61 19.46
C LEU A 136 4.06 -6.55 20.93
N THR A 137 4.74 -7.29 21.82
CA THR A 137 4.44 -7.26 23.25
C THR A 137 4.75 -5.90 23.88
N ASP A 138 5.88 -5.30 23.51
CA ASP A 138 6.28 -3.97 24.00
C ASP A 138 5.32 -2.86 23.53
N TYR A 139 4.69 -3.04 22.36
CA TYR A 139 3.79 -2.06 21.74
C TYR A 139 2.30 -2.41 21.84
N LYS A 140 1.91 -3.39 22.66
CA LYS A 140 0.51 -3.83 22.78
C LYS A 140 -0.46 -2.72 23.22
N ASP A 141 0.02 -1.71 23.93
CA ASP A 141 -0.76 -0.57 24.41
C ASP A 141 -0.70 0.64 23.47
N TYR A 142 -0.21 0.44 22.23
CA TYR A 142 -0.22 1.43 21.17
C TYR A 142 -1.48 1.28 20.30
N ASP A 143 -1.90 2.37 19.66
CA ASP A 143 -3.06 2.36 18.78
C ASP A 143 -2.70 1.85 17.39
N LEU A 144 -1.48 2.18 16.91
CA LEU A 144 -1.02 1.86 15.57
C LEU A 144 0.45 1.43 15.57
N ILE A 145 0.73 0.25 15.03
CA ILE A 145 2.06 -0.30 14.82
C ILE A 145 2.29 -0.42 13.31
N LEU A 146 3.23 0.35 12.79
CA LEU A 146 3.56 0.37 11.36
C LEU A 146 4.83 -0.41 11.10
N ILE A 147 4.74 -1.43 10.23
CA ILE A 147 5.85 -2.33 9.95
C ILE A 147 6.40 -2.04 8.55
N ASP A 148 7.67 -1.56 8.50
CA ASP A 148 8.43 -1.38 7.27
C ASP A 148 9.18 -2.67 6.93
N THR A 149 8.92 -3.21 5.74
CA THR A 149 9.56 -4.44 5.28
C THR A 149 10.63 -4.15 4.24
N ALA A 150 11.62 -5.03 4.13
CA ALA A 150 12.61 -4.95 3.07
C ALA A 150 11.95 -4.87 1.69
N GLY A 151 12.47 -4.01 0.85
CA GLY A 151 12.06 -3.95 -0.55
C GLY A 151 12.59 -5.16 -1.29
N ARG A 152 11.72 -5.85 -2.03
CA ARG A 152 12.02 -7.14 -2.61
C ARG A 152 12.29 -7.06 -4.10
N SER A 153 13.29 -7.80 -4.53
CA SER A 153 13.42 -8.23 -5.92
C SER A 153 12.67 -9.56 -6.05
N HIS A 154 11.98 -9.76 -7.18
CA HIS A 154 11.16 -10.95 -7.49
C HIS A 154 11.89 -12.31 -7.41
N LYS A 155 13.16 -12.35 -7.00
CA LYS A 155 14.06 -13.52 -7.05
C LYS A 155 14.56 -13.97 -5.68
N ALA A 156 14.06 -13.43 -4.58
CA ALA A 156 14.56 -13.77 -3.25
C ALA A 156 13.50 -14.57 -2.47
N ASP A 157 13.48 -15.89 -2.70
CA ASP A 157 12.56 -16.82 -2.01
C ASP A 157 12.73 -16.75 -0.49
N ASP A 158 13.97 -16.68 0.00
CA ASP A 158 14.28 -16.60 1.44
C ASP A 158 13.63 -15.39 2.13
N GLN A 159 13.62 -14.22 1.46
CA GLN A 159 12.99 -13.02 2.01
C GLN A 159 11.45 -13.12 2.03
N MET A 160 10.86 -13.93 1.15
CA MET A 160 9.43 -14.16 1.13
C MET A 160 9.01 -15.03 2.31
N ASP A 161 9.81 -16.03 2.64
CA ASP A 161 9.53 -16.92 3.77
C ASP A 161 9.71 -16.20 5.11
N GLU A 162 10.71 -15.33 5.21
CA GLU A 162 10.89 -14.44 6.37
C GLU A 162 9.66 -13.53 6.59
N LEU A 163 9.16 -12.87 5.53
CA LEU A 163 7.96 -12.04 5.64
C LEU A 163 6.74 -12.86 6.03
N LYS A 164 6.53 -14.03 5.43
CA LYS A 164 5.42 -14.92 5.81
C LYS A 164 5.48 -15.24 7.29
N SER A 165 6.66 -15.59 7.79
CA SER A 165 6.87 -15.90 9.21
C SER A 165 6.52 -14.71 10.12
N PHE A 166 6.89 -13.48 9.74
CA PHE A 166 6.51 -12.27 10.49
C PHE A 166 5.00 -12.01 10.45
N ILE A 167 4.36 -12.20 9.30
CA ILE A 167 2.90 -12.05 9.16
C ILE A 167 2.18 -13.12 9.99
N GLU A 168 2.62 -14.37 9.92
CA GLU A 168 2.06 -15.48 10.69
C GLU A 168 2.13 -15.22 12.19
N GLN A 169 3.24 -14.66 12.68
CA GLN A 169 3.38 -14.27 14.08
C GLN A 169 2.31 -13.26 14.52
N VAL A 170 2.03 -12.25 13.71
CA VAL A 170 0.97 -11.28 14.01
C VAL A 170 -0.42 -11.93 13.93
N VAL A 171 -0.67 -12.75 12.91
CA VAL A 171 -1.96 -13.43 12.71
C VAL A 171 -2.27 -14.40 13.85
N GLN A 172 -1.27 -15.06 14.43
CA GLN A 172 -1.45 -15.91 15.62
C GLN A 172 -1.94 -15.12 16.83
N ARG A 173 -1.66 -13.81 16.89
CA ARG A 173 -2.07 -12.90 17.97
C ARG A 173 -3.31 -12.07 17.61
N LYS A 174 -4.18 -12.55 16.72
CA LYS A 174 -5.42 -11.87 16.27
C LYS A 174 -6.40 -11.48 17.39
N ASP A 175 -6.29 -12.11 18.54
CA ASP A 175 -7.10 -11.78 19.71
C ASP A 175 -6.62 -10.49 20.41
N GLU A 176 -5.33 -10.13 20.22
CA GLU A 176 -4.69 -8.95 20.79
C GLU A 176 -4.59 -7.80 19.77
N PHE A 177 -4.39 -8.12 18.48
CA PHE A 177 -4.13 -7.16 17.41
C PHE A 177 -5.12 -7.27 16.26
N ASP A 178 -5.50 -6.13 15.69
CA ASP A 178 -6.06 -6.05 14.35
C ASP A 178 -4.92 -6.01 13.34
N PHE A 179 -5.09 -6.71 12.21
CA PHE A 179 -4.05 -6.84 11.20
C PHE A 179 -4.50 -6.36 9.83
N GLU A 180 -3.64 -5.60 9.16
CA GLU A 180 -3.77 -5.24 7.75
C GLU A 180 -2.42 -5.30 7.03
N SER A 181 -2.43 -5.53 5.71
CA SER A 181 -1.24 -5.44 4.86
C SER A 181 -1.53 -4.59 3.63
N TYR A 182 -0.60 -3.72 3.27
CA TYR A 182 -0.69 -2.86 2.09
C TYR A 182 0.44 -3.16 1.13
N LEU A 183 0.09 -3.50 -0.10
CA LEU A 183 1.04 -3.60 -1.19
C LEU A 183 1.32 -2.19 -1.73
N THR A 184 2.53 -1.70 -1.53
CA THR A 184 2.98 -0.40 -2.04
C THR A 184 3.58 -0.57 -3.42
N LEU A 185 3.00 0.12 -4.40
CA LEU A 185 3.41 0.09 -5.80
C LEU A 185 3.70 1.51 -6.29
N SER A 186 4.63 1.65 -7.23
CA SER A 186 4.86 2.93 -7.91
C SER A 186 3.97 3.05 -9.14
N VAL A 187 3.26 4.16 -9.29
CA VAL A 187 2.46 4.47 -10.48
C VAL A 187 3.31 4.63 -11.75
N THR A 188 4.63 4.77 -11.62
CA THR A 188 5.57 4.85 -12.75
C THR A 188 6.04 3.48 -13.22
N THR A 189 5.69 2.40 -12.50
CA THR A 189 6.01 1.02 -12.89
C THR A 189 5.08 0.57 -14.00
N LYS A 190 5.63 -0.11 -15.01
CA LYS A 190 4.84 -0.65 -16.12
C LYS A 190 3.85 -1.70 -15.63
N TYR A 191 2.68 -1.77 -16.26
CA TYR A 191 1.61 -2.70 -15.87
C TYR A 191 2.06 -4.16 -15.80
N LYS A 192 2.89 -4.61 -16.77
CA LYS A 192 3.42 -5.98 -16.77
C LYS A 192 4.23 -6.30 -15.53
N ASP A 193 5.04 -5.34 -15.08
CA ASP A 193 5.87 -5.48 -13.89
C ASP A 193 5.00 -5.42 -12.62
N LEU A 194 4.00 -4.53 -12.57
CA LEU A 194 3.02 -4.48 -11.48
C LEU A 194 2.28 -5.81 -11.32
N LYS A 195 1.89 -6.44 -12.42
CA LYS A 195 1.18 -7.72 -12.41
C LYS A 195 2.04 -8.88 -11.90
N SER A 196 3.36 -8.80 -12.06
CA SER A 196 4.29 -9.81 -11.53
C SER A 196 4.64 -9.60 -10.05
N ILE A 197 4.37 -8.39 -9.51
CA ILE A 197 4.60 -8.04 -8.10
C ILE A 197 3.40 -8.39 -7.24
N ALA A 198 2.19 -8.25 -7.78
CA ALA A 198 0.93 -8.51 -7.09
C ALA A 198 0.55 -9.98 -7.07
#